data_afbcb7cc78ce30331b863c6d33b5c981
#
_entry.id   afbcb7cc78ce30331b863c6d33b5c981
#
_cell.length_a   1.000
_cell.length_b   1.000
_cell.length_c   1.000
_cell.angle_alpha   90.00
_cell.angle_beta   90.00
_cell.angle_gamma   90.00
#
_symmetry.space_group_name_H-M   'P 1'
#
loop_
_entity.id
_entity.type
_entity.pdbx_description
1 polymer ?
#
loop_
_entity_poly.entity_id
_entity_poly.type
_entity_poly.pdbx_seq_one_letter_code
_entity_poly.pdbx_strand_id
1 'polypeptide(L)'
;LDSKFNLKDKTALIFGAGGVVPSIIVALQNLGISEISIMNRTPQKVKAIKSNFSLINEAKWGDLGNHDIYINATSVGLRKGDDLNIDISDIEKGKLFYDVIYNPSKTNFLKKAKKHGHQIMNGEKMFLFQAQKAFELWHSILPKIDNILIDLLKND
;
A
#
# COMPACT_ATOMS: atom_id res chain seq x y z
N LEU A 1 -0.21 -9.93 -1.88
CA LEU A 1 1.18 -9.67 -2.26
C LEU A 1 1.69 -10.92 -2.95
N ASP A 2 2.33 -10.77 -4.11
CA ASP A 2 2.81 -11.85 -4.94
C ASP A 2 3.87 -12.64 -4.19
N SER A 3 3.94 -13.97 -4.42
CA SER A 3 4.99 -14.87 -3.90
C SER A 3 6.44 -14.43 -4.19
N LYS A 4 6.61 -13.34 -4.93
CA LYS A 4 7.90 -12.73 -5.26
C LYS A 4 8.54 -11.92 -4.13
N PHE A 5 7.76 -11.51 -3.12
CA PHE A 5 8.28 -10.68 -2.03
C PHE A 5 8.19 -11.44 -0.72
N ASN A 6 9.34 -11.84 -0.20
CA ASN A 6 9.41 -12.31 1.19
C ASN A 6 9.37 -11.08 2.12
N LEU A 7 8.27 -10.93 2.87
CA LEU A 7 8.06 -9.82 3.79
C LEU A 7 8.43 -10.16 5.24
N LYS A 8 8.82 -11.40 5.51
CA LYS A 8 9.23 -11.80 6.85
C LYS A 8 10.44 -10.99 7.31
N ASP A 9 10.37 -10.51 8.54
CA ASP A 9 11.39 -9.69 9.21
C ASP A 9 11.69 -8.34 8.52
N LYS A 10 10.83 -7.91 7.57
CA LYS A 10 10.91 -6.62 6.89
C LYS A 10 10.21 -5.52 7.66
N THR A 11 10.49 -4.26 7.31
CA THR A 11 9.87 -3.07 7.89
C THR A 11 9.02 -2.32 6.87
N ALA A 12 7.92 -1.70 7.32
CA ALA A 12 7.02 -0.97 6.44
C ALA A 12 6.71 0.43 6.95
N LEU A 13 6.64 1.41 6.04
CA LEU A 13 6.07 2.73 6.30
C LEU A 13 4.76 2.88 5.50
N ILE A 14 3.68 3.23 6.21
CA ILE A 14 2.35 3.47 5.61
C ILE A 14 2.04 4.96 5.65
N PHE A 15 1.81 5.56 4.50
CA PHE A 15 1.27 6.91 4.36
C PHE A 15 -0.26 6.85 4.44
N GLY A 16 -0.83 7.55 5.41
CA GLY A 16 -2.28 7.59 5.65
C GLY A 16 -2.72 6.81 6.88
N ALA A 17 -3.92 7.14 7.36
CA ALA A 17 -4.58 6.50 8.49
C ALA A 17 -6.10 6.40 8.20
N GLY A 18 -6.44 5.99 6.98
CA GLY A 18 -7.80 5.78 6.50
C GLY A 18 -8.33 4.38 6.78
N GLY A 19 -9.57 4.11 6.33
CA GLY A 19 -10.27 2.86 6.61
C GLY A 19 -9.61 1.59 6.05
N VAL A 20 -8.75 1.70 5.02
CA VAL A 20 -8.02 0.56 4.47
C VAL A 20 -6.81 0.15 5.31
N VAL A 21 -6.26 1.07 6.12
CA VAL A 21 -5.00 0.85 6.85
C VAL A 21 -5.08 -0.32 7.85
N PRO A 22 -6.15 -0.50 8.63
CA PRO A 22 -6.29 -1.68 9.49
C PRO A 22 -6.14 -3.01 8.74
N SER A 23 -6.76 -3.13 7.57
CA SER A 23 -6.65 -4.35 6.74
C SER A 23 -5.23 -4.57 6.22
N ILE A 24 -4.51 -3.50 5.85
CA ILE A 24 -3.11 -3.56 5.45
C ILE A 24 -2.24 -4.03 6.61
N ILE A 25 -2.44 -3.49 7.82
CA ILE A 25 -1.69 -3.89 9.02
C ILE A 25 -1.85 -5.38 9.29
N VAL A 26 -3.11 -5.89 9.31
CA VAL A 26 -3.38 -7.31 9.52
C VAL A 26 -2.67 -8.17 8.46
N ALA A 27 -2.74 -7.76 7.20
CA ALA A 27 -2.09 -8.48 6.11
C ALA A 27 -0.55 -8.50 6.27
N LEU A 28 0.06 -7.39 6.64
CA LEU A 28 1.50 -7.28 6.86
C LEU A 28 1.94 -8.12 8.07
N GLN A 29 1.20 -8.08 9.18
CA GLN A 29 1.48 -8.89 10.36
C GLN A 29 1.39 -10.40 10.06
N ASN A 30 0.39 -10.83 9.31
CA ASN A 30 0.25 -12.22 8.87
C ASN A 30 1.39 -12.67 7.94
N LEU A 31 2.03 -11.74 7.24
CA LEU A 31 3.20 -11.98 6.39
C LEU A 31 4.54 -11.90 7.15
N GLY A 32 4.50 -11.68 8.46
CA GLY A 32 5.68 -11.68 9.33
C GLY A 32 6.49 -10.39 9.29
N ILE A 33 5.86 -9.27 8.96
CA ILE A 33 6.50 -7.94 9.07
C ILE A 33 6.96 -7.73 10.53
N SER A 34 8.18 -7.23 10.72
CA SER A 34 8.76 -6.99 12.05
C SER A 34 8.34 -5.65 12.64
N GLU A 35 8.14 -4.64 11.80
CA GLU A 35 7.82 -3.28 12.23
C GLU A 35 6.95 -2.56 11.20
N ILE A 36 5.96 -1.82 11.69
CA ILE A 36 5.10 -0.96 10.87
C ILE A 36 5.13 0.45 11.45
N SER A 37 5.54 1.42 10.64
CA SER A 37 5.42 2.85 10.93
C SER A 37 4.25 3.45 10.15
N ILE A 38 3.48 4.34 10.77
CA ILE A 38 2.38 5.04 10.13
C ILE A 38 2.65 6.54 10.14
N MET A 39 2.57 7.14 8.96
CA MET A 39 2.71 8.57 8.75
C MET A 39 1.39 9.16 8.30
N ASN A 40 0.83 10.10 9.07
CA ASN A 40 -0.41 10.77 8.70
C ASN A 40 -0.39 12.24 9.12
N ARG A 41 -1.00 13.13 8.32
CA ARG A 41 -1.10 14.57 8.63
C ARG A 41 -1.89 14.86 9.91
N THR A 42 -2.73 13.94 10.35
CA THR A 42 -3.52 14.05 11.59
C THR A 42 -3.05 12.98 12.57
N PRO A 43 -2.21 13.30 13.57
CA PRO A 43 -1.63 12.32 14.49
C PRO A 43 -2.67 11.54 15.30
N GLN A 44 -3.81 12.15 15.62
CA GLN A 44 -4.89 11.51 16.39
C GLN A 44 -5.43 10.25 15.70
N LYS A 45 -5.44 10.23 14.35
CA LYS A 45 -5.87 9.05 13.59
C LYS A 45 -4.86 7.90 13.73
N VAL A 46 -3.56 8.20 13.80
CA VAL A 46 -2.52 7.19 14.03
C VAL A 46 -2.66 6.61 15.44
N LYS A 47 -2.87 7.47 16.45
CA LYS A 47 -3.10 7.02 17.82
C LYS A 47 -4.30 6.07 17.95
N ALA A 48 -5.40 6.37 17.25
CA ALA A 48 -6.58 5.51 17.22
C ALA A 48 -6.30 4.14 16.60
N ILE A 49 -5.45 4.06 15.56
CA ILE A 49 -5.02 2.78 15.00
C ILE A 49 -4.10 2.05 15.98
N LYS A 50 -3.12 2.77 16.55
CA LYS A 50 -2.13 2.21 17.47
C LYS A 50 -2.77 1.59 18.72
N SER A 51 -3.92 2.09 19.19
CA SER A 51 -4.64 1.51 20.32
C SER A 51 -5.20 0.11 20.04
N ASN A 52 -5.39 -0.25 18.77
CA ASN A 52 -5.98 -1.52 18.35
C ASN A 52 -4.94 -2.54 17.79
N PHE A 53 -3.71 -2.10 17.54
CA PHE A 53 -2.67 -2.95 16.94
C PHE A 53 -1.36 -2.81 17.70
N SER A 54 -0.73 -3.93 18.01
CA SER A 54 0.65 -3.98 18.50
C SER A 54 1.65 -3.72 17.37
N LEU A 55 2.88 -3.35 17.73
CA LEU A 55 4.01 -3.16 16.79
C LEU A 55 3.83 -2.00 15.80
N ILE A 56 3.03 -1.00 16.17
CA ILE A 56 2.81 0.20 15.34
C ILE A 56 3.59 1.38 15.92
N ASN A 57 4.43 1.99 15.09
CA ASN A 57 5.12 3.24 15.38
C ASN A 57 4.45 4.42 14.66
N GLU A 58 4.54 5.59 15.27
CA GLU A 58 4.12 6.84 14.63
C GLU A 58 5.33 7.52 14.01
N ALA A 59 5.29 7.80 12.71
CA ALA A 59 6.29 8.58 12.00
C ALA A 59 5.82 10.02 11.78
N LYS A 60 6.71 10.99 11.94
CA LYS A 60 6.44 12.39 11.62
C LYS A 60 6.39 12.59 10.12
N TRP A 61 5.50 13.48 9.65
CA TRP A 61 5.40 13.76 8.21
C TRP A 61 6.74 14.27 7.67
N GLY A 62 7.23 13.61 6.61
CA GLY A 62 8.51 13.90 5.96
C GLY A 62 9.69 13.09 6.49
N ASP A 63 9.58 12.45 7.65
CA ASP A 63 10.61 11.54 8.19
C ASP A 63 10.36 10.12 7.67
N LEU A 64 10.92 9.81 6.51
CA LEU A 64 10.67 8.54 5.83
C LEU A 64 11.39 7.35 6.47
N GLY A 65 12.43 7.60 7.25
CA GLY A 65 13.27 6.54 7.80
C GLY A 65 13.81 5.58 6.74
N ASN A 66 14.42 4.48 7.18
CA ASN A 66 14.86 3.41 6.28
C ASN A 66 13.97 2.17 6.46
N HIS A 67 12.99 2.04 5.59
CA HIS A 67 12.09 0.89 5.55
C HIS A 67 12.32 0.05 4.30
N ASP A 68 11.87 -1.20 4.32
CA ASP A 68 11.91 -2.07 3.15
C ASP A 68 10.74 -1.81 2.20
N ILE A 69 9.61 -1.35 2.77
CA ILE A 69 8.36 -1.15 2.04
C ILE A 69 7.77 0.21 2.39
N TYR A 70 7.35 0.95 1.36
CA TYR A 70 6.65 2.22 1.46
C TYR A 70 5.27 2.09 0.82
N ILE A 71 4.20 2.32 1.60
CA ILE A 71 2.82 2.07 1.17
C ILE A 71 2.03 3.36 1.17
N ASN A 72 1.56 3.80 0.00
CA ASN A 72 0.56 4.87 -0.08
C ASN A 72 -0.84 4.28 0.15
N ALA A 73 -1.42 4.57 1.31
CA ALA A 73 -2.79 4.24 1.69
C ALA A 73 -3.66 5.50 1.84
N THR A 74 -3.30 6.58 1.13
CA THR A 74 -4.06 7.82 1.04
C THR A 74 -4.85 7.88 -0.27
N SER A 75 -5.68 8.91 -0.42
CA SER A 75 -6.33 9.26 -1.69
C SER A 75 -5.45 10.13 -2.61
N VAL A 76 -4.25 10.50 -2.17
CA VAL A 76 -3.32 11.33 -2.96
C VAL A 76 -2.73 10.50 -4.08
N GLY A 77 -3.04 10.86 -5.31
CA GLY A 77 -2.69 10.14 -6.52
C GLY A 77 -3.89 9.72 -7.38
N LEU A 78 -5.14 9.87 -6.84
CA LEU A 78 -6.36 9.62 -7.60
C LEU A 78 -6.59 10.67 -8.69
N ARG A 79 -6.16 11.91 -8.46
CA ARG A 79 -6.34 13.00 -9.43
C ARG A 79 -5.03 13.29 -10.16
N LYS A 80 -5.14 13.71 -11.41
CA LYS A 80 -3.98 14.16 -12.18
C LYS A 80 -3.28 15.32 -11.46
N GLY A 81 -1.97 15.16 -11.23
CA GLY A 81 -1.15 16.15 -10.53
C GLY A 81 -1.03 15.95 -9.02
N ASP A 82 -1.81 15.06 -8.41
CA ASP A 82 -1.65 14.74 -6.99
C ASP A 82 -0.24 14.21 -6.69
N ASP A 83 0.38 14.73 -5.62
CA ASP A 83 1.68 14.28 -5.13
C ASP A 83 1.69 14.29 -3.59
N LEU A 84 2.29 13.29 -2.97
CA LEU A 84 2.51 13.24 -1.53
C LEU A 84 3.51 14.29 -1.05
N ASN A 85 4.26 14.91 -1.98
CA ASN A 85 5.33 15.88 -1.71
C ASN A 85 6.37 15.34 -0.70
N ILE A 86 6.77 14.09 -0.89
CA ILE A 86 7.83 13.44 -0.11
C ILE A 86 9.11 13.38 -0.94
N ASP A 87 10.25 13.55 -0.27
CA ASP A 87 11.55 13.35 -0.88
C ASP A 87 12.03 11.93 -0.61
N ILE A 88 12.32 11.17 -1.66
CA ILE A 88 12.79 9.78 -1.60
C ILE A 88 14.22 9.62 -2.13
N SER A 89 14.94 10.73 -2.34
CA SER A 89 16.28 10.72 -2.93
C SER A 89 17.29 9.95 -2.08
N ASP A 90 17.14 10.00 -0.76
CA ASP A 90 18.06 9.38 0.20
C ASP A 90 17.69 7.93 0.55
N ILE A 91 16.56 7.43 0.01
CA ILE A 91 16.17 6.03 0.23
C ILE A 91 17.06 5.11 -0.59
N GLU A 92 17.65 4.10 0.07
CA GLU A 92 18.46 3.07 -0.57
C GLU A 92 17.65 2.36 -1.68
N LYS A 93 18.25 2.20 -2.86
CA LYS A 93 17.60 1.60 -4.03
C LYS A 93 17.08 0.18 -3.76
N GLY A 94 16.14 -0.27 -4.59
CA GLY A 94 15.62 -1.63 -4.52
C GLY A 94 14.48 -1.85 -3.53
N LYS A 95 14.08 -0.85 -2.75
CA LYS A 95 12.93 -0.93 -1.84
C LYS A 95 11.62 -1.11 -2.63
N LEU A 96 10.57 -1.62 -1.96
CA LEU A 96 9.25 -1.78 -2.56
C LEU A 96 8.37 -0.55 -2.26
N PHE A 97 7.82 0.04 -3.30
CA PHE A 97 6.80 1.09 -3.22
C PHE A 97 5.46 0.52 -3.69
N TYR A 98 4.51 0.47 -2.78
CA TYR A 98 3.16 -0.04 -3.03
C TYR A 98 2.14 1.08 -2.93
N ASP A 99 1.25 1.20 -3.91
CA ASP A 99 0.14 2.15 -3.87
C ASP A 99 -1.18 1.39 -3.86
N VAL A 100 -2.08 1.70 -2.92
CA VAL A 100 -3.42 1.08 -2.89
C VAL A 100 -4.28 1.53 -4.07
N ILE A 101 -3.91 2.64 -4.73
CA ILE A 101 -4.57 3.16 -5.92
C ILE A 101 -4.24 2.24 -7.11
N TYR A 102 -5.26 1.84 -7.84
CA TYR A 102 -5.12 1.03 -9.07
C TYR A 102 -5.44 1.84 -10.34
N ASN A 103 -6.28 2.86 -10.23
CA ASN A 103 -6.56 3.79 -11.31
C ASN A 103 -6.30 5.24 -10.83
N PRO A 104 -5.33 5.94 -11.41
CA PRO A 104 -4.42 5.55 -12.49
C PRO A 104 -3.46 4.42 -12.07
N SER A 105 -3.06 3.57 -13.02
CA SER A 105 -2.17 2.43 -12.78
C SER A 105 -0.77 2.82 -12.28
N LYS A 106 -0.35 4.07 -12.52
CA LYS A 106 0.92 4.65 -12.09
C LYS A 106 0.68 6.07 -11.57
N THR A 107 0.54 6.19 -10.26
CA THR A 107 0.50 7.48 -9.57
C THR A 107 1.85 8.20 -9.61
N ASN A 108 1.91 9.48 -9.26
CA ASN A 108 3.18 10.20 -9.15
C ASN A 108 4.11 9.57 -8.10
N PHE A 109 3.56 9.05 -7.01
CA PHE A 109 4.30 8.27 -6.01
C PHE A 109 5.05 7.08 -6.64
N LEU A 110 4.37 6.25 -7.43
CA LEU A 110 5.01 5.10 -8.09
C LEU A 110 5.96 5.51 -9.22
N LYS A 111 5.63 6.57 -9.98
CA LYS A 111 6.53 7.10 -11.04
C LYS A 111 7.85 7.59 -10.45
N LYS A 112 7.78 8.36 -9.34
CA LYS A 112 8.94 8.86 -8.61
C LYS A 112 9.80 7.69 -8.11
N ALA A 113 9.19 6.73 -7.43
CA ALA A 113 9.87 5.53 -6.93
C ALA A 113 10.60 4.76 -8.05
N LYS A 114 9.92 4.52 -9.17
CA LYS A 114 10.51 3.82 -10.32
C LYS A 114 11.73 4.57 -10.88
N LYS A 115 11.64 5.91 -10.98
CA LYS A 115 12.75 6.76 -11.45
C LYS A 115 13.99 6.66 -10.57
N HIS A 116 13.80 6.45 -9.26
CA HIS A 116 14.90 6.30 -8.28
C HIS A 116 15.39 4.85 -8.13
N GLY A 117 14.92 3.92 -8.97
CA GLY A 117 15.41 2.53 -8.99
C GLY A 117 14.75 1.61 -7.96
N HIS A 118 13.56 1.95 -7.50
CA HIS A 118 12.76 1.14 -6.61
C HIS A 118 11.82 0.20 -7.37
N GLN A 119 11.39 -0.87 -6.70
CA GLN A 119 10.33 -1.75 -7.19
C GLN A 119 8.98 -1.10 -6.94
N ILE A 120 8.04 -1.25 -7.85
CA ILE A 120 6.71 -0.63 -7.72
C ILE A 120 5.60 -1.66 -7.89
N MET A 121 4.52 -1.48 -7.14
CA MET A 121 3.29 -2.26 -7.26
C MET A 121 2.09 -1.33 -6.99
N ASN A 122 1.02 -1.49 -7.77
CA ASN A 122 -0.24 -0.77 -7.58
C ASN A 122 -1.30 -1.64 -6.89
N GLY A 123 -2.47 -1.06 -6.61
CA GLY A 123 -3.58 -1.69 -5.90
C GLY A 123 -4.45 -2.65 -6.73
N GLU A 124 -4.15 -2.87 -8.01
CA GLU A 124 -4.99 -3.66 -8.93
C GLU A 124 -5.32 -5.05 -8.37
N LYS A 125 -4.29 -5.80 -7.94
CA LYS A 125 -4.50 -7.13 -7.37
C LYS A 125 -5.31 -7.10 -6.07
N MET A 126 -5.07 -6.11 -5.21
CA MET A 126 -5.83 -5.95 -3.97
C MET A 126 -7.31 -5.70 -4.28
N PHE A 127 -7.60 -4.83 -5.25
CA PHE A 127 -8.96 -4.56 -5.71
C PHE A 127 -9.65 -5.82 -6.24
N LEU A 128 -8.97 -6.58 -7.12
CA LEU A 128 -9.50 -7.81 -7.70
C LEU A 128 -9.82 -8.87 -6.65
N PHE A 129 -8.89 -9.14 -5.73
CA PHE A 129 -9.11 -10.15 -4.69
C PHE A 129 -10.19 -9.71 -3.68
N GLN A 130 -10.27 -8.43 -3.37
CA GLN A 130 -11.35 -7.90 -2.53
C GLN A 130 -12.72 -8.08 -3.21
N ALA A 131 -12.83 -7.74 -4.49
CA ALA A 131 -14.07 -7.90 -5.25
C ALA A 131 -14.47 -9.38 -5.39
N GLN A 132 -13.49 -10.25 -5.68
CA GLN A 132 -13.70 -11.70 -5.74
C GLN A 132 -14.26 -12.25 -4.42
N LYS A 133 -13.67 -11.82 -3.30
CA LYS A 133 -14.09 -12.30 -1.97
C LYS A 133 -15.46 -11.75 -1.57
N ALA A 134 -15.77 -10.50 -1.89
CA ALA A 134 -17.08 -9.92 -1.68
C ALA A 134 -18.16 -10.66 -2.49
N PHE A 135 -17.87 -10.97 -3.76
CA PHE A 135 -18.79 -11.73 -4.62
C PHE A 135 -19.05 -13.14 -4.05
N GLU A 136 -18.00 -13.83 -3.61
CA GLU A 136 -18.14 -15.14 -2.98
C GLU A 136 -19.04 -15.09 -1.73
N LEU A 137 -18.87 -14.08 -0.88
CA LEU A 137 -19.69 -13.91 0.33
C LEU A 137 -21.16 -13.64 0.02
N TRP A 138 -21.45 -12.91 -1.04
CA TRP A 138 -22.83 -12.56 -1.40
C TRP A 138 -23.55 -13.64 -2.21
N HIS A 139 -22.82 -14.37 -3.04
CA HIS A 139 -23.39 -15.30 -4.01
C HIS A 139 -23.02 -16.76 -3.77
N SER A 140 -22.15 -17.04 -2.78
CA SER A 140 -21.59 -18.39 -2.52
C SER A 140 -20.89 -18.99 -3.75
N ILE A 141 -20.38 -18.15 -4.65
CA ILE A 141 -19.66 -18.53 -5.87
C ILE A 141 -18.33 -17.78 -5.87
N LEU A 142 -17.23 -18.51 -6.01
CA LEU A 142 -15.90 -17.90 -6.17
C LEU A 142 -15.60 -17.69 -7.68
N PRO A 143 -15.72 -16.46 -8.21
CA PRO A 143 -15.44 -16.20 -9.63
C PRO A 143 -13.95 -16.36 -9.91
N LYS A 144 -13.59 -16.78 -11.12
CA LYS A 144 -12.19 -16.81 -11.53
C LYS A 144 -11.72 -15.40 -11.86
N ILE A 145 -10.50 -15.04 -11.38
CA ILE A 145 -9.77 -13.88 -11.85
C ILE A 145 -8.91 -14.37 -13.01
N ASP A 146 -9.37 -14.14 -14.23
CA ASP A 146 -8.66 -14.49 -15.46
C ASP A 146 -8.08 -13.26 -16.15
N ASN A 147 -7.33 -13.49 -17.23
CA ASN A 147 -6.72 -12.40 -17.99
C ASN A 147 -7.75 -11.48 -18.66
N ILE A 148 -8.93 -11.99 -18.99
CA ILE A 148 -10.01 -11.19 -19.60
C ILE A 148 -10.47 -10.12 -18.59
N LEU A 149 -10.70 -10.51 -17.34
CA LEU A 149 -11.11 -9.59 -16.28
C LEU A 149 -10.00 -8.56 -15.99
N ILE A 150 -8.74 -9.02 -15.97
CA ILE A 150 -7.58 -8.13 -15.74
C ILE A 150 -7.44 -7.11 -16.89
N ASP A 151 -7.63 -7.52 -18.12
CA ASP A 151 -7.49 -6.66 -19.29
C ASP A 151 -8.65 -5.65 -19.40
N LEU A 152 -9.87 -6.01 -18.96
CA LEU A 152 -10.98 -5.07 -18.87
C LEU A 152 -10.69 -3.92 -17.89
N LEU A 153 -10.00 -4.18 -16.78
CA LEU A 153 -9.63 -3.13 -15.81
C LEU A 153 -8.54 -2.17 -16.29
N LYS A 154 -7.76 -2.56 -17.31
CA LYS A 154 -6.67 -1.73 -17.85
C LYS A 154 -7.12 -0.78 -18.94
N ASN A 155 -8.30 -1.00 -19.50
CA ASN A 155 -8.80 -0.25 -20.65
C ASN A 155 -9.70 0.95 -20.28
N ASP A 156 -9.88 1.23 -18.98
CA ASP A 156 -10.50 2.43 -18.42
C ASP A 156 -9.42 3.39 -17.88
#